data_4056c035a8cd4f93c1d6dc769ed092c9
#
_entry.id   4056c035a8cd4f93c1d6dc769ed092c9
#
_cell.length_a   1.000
_cell.length_b   1.000
_cell.length_c   1.000
_cell.angle_alpha   90.00
_cell.angle_beta   90.00
_cell.angle_gamma   90.00
#
_symmetry.space_group_name_H-M   'P 1'
#
loop_
_entity.id
_entity.type
_entity.pdbx_description
1 polymer ?
#
loop_
_entity_poly.entity_id
_entity_poly.type
_entity_poly.pdbx_seq_one_letter_code
_entity_poly.pdbx_strand_id
1 'polypeptide(L)'
;MALFNELQTLDSISSEAFQVFGMVKSYEQRGEDILVVCSTSRVAEALFKNYAKDRLGNKMNASGRWIEIEPNKGKIYFKPLNSLRTWLPGRRFKKIYFRED
;
A
#
# COMPACT_ATOMS: atom_id res chain seq x y z
N MET A 1 -1.96 17.00 -1.64
CA MET A 1 -1.32 15.78 -2.10
C MET A 1 -2.34 14.82 -2.70
N ALA A 2 -2.15 14.42 -3.92
CA ALA A 2 -3.16 13.68 -4.67
C ALA A 2 -3.26 12.18 -4.32
N LEU A 3 -2.19 11.55 -3.83
CA LEU A 3 -2.17 10.09 -3.65
C LEU A 3 -3.33 9.57 -2.79
N PHE A 4 -3.48 10.10 -1.59
CA PHE A 4 -4.47 9.57 -0.65
C PHE A 4 -5.90 9.97 -1.02
N ASN A 5 -6.08 10.99 -1.84
CA ASN A 5 -7.40 11.38 -2.34
C ASN A 5 -7.95 10.39 -3.37
N GLU A 6 -7.06 9.64 -4.02
CA GLU A 6 -7.44 8.66 -5.04
C GLU A 6 -7.58 7.26 -4.48
N LEU A 7 -7.20 7.03 -3.22
CA LEU A 7 -7.26 5.73 -2.60
C LEU A 7 -8.62 5.48 -1.94
N GLN A 8 -9.05 4.23 -2.00
CA GLN A 8 -10.32 3.81 -1.42
C GLN A 8 -10.12 3.33 0.01
N THR A 9 -11.09 3.62 0.85
CA THR A 9 -11.18 3.06 2.20
C THR A 9 -11.96 1.74 2.15
N LEU A 10 -12.04 1.06 3.30
CA LEU A 10 -12.77 -0.19 3.42
C LEU A 10 -14.24 -0.05 2.97
N ASP A 11 -14.86 1.10 3.26
CA ASP A 11 -16.28 1.32 2.97
C ASP A 11 -16.60 1.57 1.50
N SER A 12 -15.59 1.82 0.66
CA SER A 12 -15.78 2.20 -0.73
C SER A 12 -15.31 1.15 -1.74
N ILE A 13 -15.00 -0.07 -1.30
CA ILE A 13 -14.50 -1.15 -2.16
C ILE A 13 -15.62 -2.13 -2.53
N SER A 14 -15.42 -2.91 -3.61
CA SER A 14 -16.36 -3.93 -4.04
C SER A 14 -16.48 -5.07 -3.02
N SER A 15 -17.56 -5.86 -3.11
CA SER A 15 -17.78 -6.97 -2.18
C SER A 15 -16.70 -8.05 -2.26
N GLU A 16 -16.16 -8.31 -3.45
CA GLU A 16 -15.05 -9.27 -3.61
C GLU A 16 -13.77 -8.74 -2.94
N ALA A 17 -13.42 -7.51 -3.24
CA ALA A 17 -12.26 -6.87 -2.63
C ALA A 17 -12.46 -6.71 -1.13
N PHE A 18 -13.70 -6.48 -0.68
CA PHE A 18 -14.04 -6.33 0.73
C PHE A 18 -13.64 -7.55 1.55
N GLN A 19 -13.90 -8.76 1.04
CA GLN A 19 -13.55 -9.98 1.76
C GLN A 19 -12.05 -10.11 2.00
N VAL A 20 -11.26 -9.84 0.95
CA VAL A 20 -9.80 -9.89 1.06
C VAL A 20 -9.29 -8.74 1.94
N PHE A 21 -9.82 -7.55 1.72
CA PHE A 21 -9.39 -6.37 2.45
C PHE A 21 -9.73 -6.45 3.93
N GLY A 22 -10.86 -7.07 4.28
CA GLY A 22 -11.22 -7.30 5.68
C GLY A 22 -10.18 -8.13 6.42
N MET A 23 -9.65 -9.16 5.76
CA MET A 23 -8.55 -9.95 6.31
C MET A 23 -7.27 -9.11 6.43
N VAL A 24 -6.93 -8.39 5.38
CA VAL A 24 -5.72 -7.56 5.33
C VAL A 24 -5.79 -6.45 6.38
N LYS A 25 -6.97 -5.88 6.57
CA LYS A 25 -7.18 -4.77 7.51
C LYS A 25 -6.80 -5.14 8.95
N SER A 26 -6.86 -6.43 9.31
CA SER A 26 -6.46 -6.89 10.65
C SER A 26 -4.98 -6.60 10.94
N TYR A 27 -4.17 -6.38 9.91
CA TYR A 27 -2.76 -6.02 10.07
C TYR A 27 -2.56 -4.51 10.32
N GLU A 28 -3.63 -3.73 10.31
CA GLU A 28 -3.58 -2.31 10.67
C GLU A 28 -3.52 -2.18 12.18
N GLN A 29 -2.32 -2.08 12.68
CA GLN A 29 -2.02 -2.05 14.11
C GLN A 29 -1.05 -0.91 14.41
N ARG A 30 -0.35 -1.01 15.51
CA ARG A 30 0.71 -0.06 15.85
C ARG A 30 1.94 -0.32 15.00
N GLY A 31 2.09 0.44 13.93
CA GLY A 31 3.23 0.39 13.04
C GLY A 31 3.54 1.78 12.52
N GLU A 32 4.61 1.87 11.74
CA GLU A 32 5.00 3.13 11.10
C GLU A 32 4.80 3.10 9.60
N ASP A 33 4.63 1.92 9.02
CA ASP A 33 4.50 1.73 7.59
C ASP A 33 3.06 1.89 7.12
N ILE A 34 2.92 2.25 5.86
CA ILE A 34 1.64 2.34 5.18
C ILE A 34 1.62 1.29 4.07
N LEU A 35 0.49 0.60 3.94
CA LEU A 35 0.29 -0.36 2.85
C LEU A 35 -0.78 0.16 1.91
N VAL A 36 -0.47 0.17 0.62
CA VAL A 36 -1.44 0.41 -0.43
C VAL A 36 -1.65 -0.91 -1.16
N VAL A 37 -2.82 -1.51 -0.96
CA VAL A 37 -3.21 -2.77 -1.61
C VAL A 37 -3.77 -2.44 -2.98
N CYS A 38 -3.21 -3.06 -4.00
CA CYS A 38 -3.60 -2.82 -5.39
C CYS A 38 -4.25 -4.07 -5.98
N SER A 39 -5.18 -3.88 -6.91
CA SER A 39 -5.87 -5.00 -7.54
C SER A 39 -4.93 -5.90 -8.35
N THR A 40 -3.92 -5.30 -9.01
CA THR A 40 -2.95 -6.02 -9.84
C THR A 40 -1.55 -5.50 -9.60
N SER A 41 -0.57 -6.29 -10.05
CA SER A 41 0.83 -5.88 -10.03
C SER A 41 1.09 -4.65 -10.90
N ARG A 42 0.36 -4.52 -12.01
CA ARG A 42 0.46 -3.36 -12.90
C ARG A 42 0.04 -2.08 -12.20
N VAL A 43 -1.07 -2.13 -11.46
CA VAL A 43 -1.55 -0.97 -10.68
C VAL A 43 -0.55 -0.61 -9.59
N ALA A 44 -0.02 -1.61 -8.89
CA ALA A 44 0.98 -1.38 -7.85
C ALA A 44 2.22 -0.68 -8.42
N GLU A 45 2.70 -1.12 -9.57
CA GLU A 45 3.86 -0.51 -10.23
C GLU A 45 3.56 0.92 -10.67
N ALA A 46 2.40 1.15 -11.26
CA ALA A 46 2.00 2.47 -11.73
C ALA A 46 1.90 3.47 -10.58
N LEU A 47 1.28 3.06 -9.47
CA LEU A 47 1.16 3.92 -8.29
C LEU A 47 2.52 4.20 -7.68
N PHE A 48 3.38 3.18 -7.59
CA PHE A 48 4.73 3.37 -7.08
C PHE A 48 5.49 4.40 -7.91
N LYS A 49 5.50 4.26 -9.22
CA LYS A 49 6.20 5.18 -10.12
C LYS A 49 5.66 6.60 -10.03
N ASN A 50 4.36 6.73 -9.96
CA ASN A 50 3.69 8.03 -9.86
C ASN A 50 4.06 8.74 -8.56
N TYR A 51 4.04 8.00 -7.47
CA TYR A 51 4.40 8.56 -6.16
C TYR A 51 5.89 8.90 -6.10
N ALA A 52 6.74 8.07 -6.69
CA ALA A 52 8.19 8.25 -6.68
C ALA A 52 8.63 9.52 -7.40
N LYS A 53 7.89 9.95 -8.42
CA LYS A 53 8.20 11.19 -9.16
C LYS A 53 8.30 12.40 -8.23
N ASP A 54 7.44 12.47 -7.24
CA ASP A 54 7.37 13.61 -6.32
C ASP A 54 8.24 13.41 -5.10
N ARG A 55 8.98 12.31 -5.03
CA ARG A 55 9.75 11.91 -3.85
C ARG A 55 11.18 11.49 -4.18
N LEU A 56 11.78 12.10 -5.20
CA LEU A 56 13.12 11.69 -5.70
C LEU A 56 14.22 11.76 -4.65
N GLY A 57 14.06 12.61 -3.64
CA GLY A 57 15.02 12.71 -2.55
C GLY A 57 14.84 11.65 -1.46
N ASN A 58 13.74 10.91 -1.48
CA ASN A 58 13.45 9.93 -0.45
C ASN A 58 14.07 8.58 -0.81
N LYS A 59 14.42 7.83 0.24
CA LYS A 59 14.91 6.47 0.04
C LYS A 59 13.80 5.60 -0.52
N MET A 60 14.11 4.79 -1.54
CA MET A 60 13.13 3.95 -2.18
C MET A 60 13.75 2.69 -2.78
N ASN A 61 12.91 1.69 -3.03
CA ASN A 61 13.35 0.43 -3.63
C ASN A 61 12.32 0.00 -4.67
N ALA A 62 12.72 -0.04 -5.93
CA ALA A 62 11.81 -0.36 -7.03
C ALA A 62 11.36 -1.83 -7.01
N SER A 63 12.24 -2.77 -6.68
CA SER A 63 11.86 -4.18 -6.62
C SER A 63 10.95 -4.50 -5.44
N GLY A 64 11.16 -3.82 -4.31
CA GLY A 64 10.29 -3.95 -3.15
C GLY A 64 9.06 -3.08 -3.21
N ARG A 65 9.00 -2.14 -4.16
CA ARG A 65 7.91 -1.18 -4.35
C ARG A 65 7.58 -0.44 -3.06
N TRP A 66 8.60 0.10 -2.42
CA TRP A 66 8.39 0.94 -1.25
C TRP A 66 9.17 2.24 -1.33
N ILE A 67 8.66 3.26 -0.66
CA ILE A 67 9.29 4.59 -0.56
C ILE A 67 9.20 5.02 0.90
N GLU A 68 10.28 5.55 1.46
CA GLU A 68 10.26 6.12 2.80
C GLU A 68 9.35 7.35 2.83
N ILE A 69 8.49 7.41 3.85
CA ILE A 69 7.61 8.57 4.05
C ILE A 69 8.44 9.79 4.40
N GLU A 70 9.29 9.63 5.40
CA GLU A 70 10.29 10.60 5.84
C GLU A 70 11.51 9.83 6.29
N PRO A 71 12.70 10.41 6.31
CA PRO A 71 13.90 9.69 6.73
C PRO A 71 13.69 8.98 8.09
N ASN A 72 13.85 7.68 8.09
CA ASN A 72 13.74 6.80 9.27
C ASN A 72 12.36 6.78 9.95
N LYS A 73 11.28 7.11 9.21
CA LYS A 73 9.94 7.21 9.80
C LYS A 73 8.90 6.26 9.20
N GLY A 74 9.32 5.27 8.48
CA GLY A 74 8.41 4.30 7.91
C GLY A 74 8.37 4.36 6.40
N LYS A 75 7.73 3.35 5.82
CA LYS A 75 7.71 3.16 4.37
C LYS A 75 6.29 3.04 3.88
N ILE A 76 6.06 3.45 2.63
CA ILE A 76 4.83 3.19 1.92
C ILE A 76 5.09 2.03 0.96
N TYR A 77 4.34 0.95 1.11
CA TYR A 77 4.42 -0.23 0.23
C TYR A 77 3.25 -0.26 -0.74
N PHE A 78 3.53 -0.63 -1.98
CA PHE A 78 2.52 -0.83 -3.01
C PHE A 78 2.53 -2.30 -3.40
N LYS A 79 1.52 -3.06 -2.97
CA LYS A 79 1.49 -4.52 -3.16
C LYS A 79 0.20 -4.99 -3.82
N PRO A 80 0.30 -5.91 -4.78
CA PRO A 80 -0.91 -6.49 -5.39
C PRO A 80 -1.56 -7.52 -4.47
N LEU A 81 -2.86 -7.71 -4.64
CA LEU A 81 -3.64 -8.66 -3.84
C LEU A 81 -3.03 -10.06 -3.82
N ASN A 82 -2.57 -10.54 -4.97
CA ASN A 82 -2.10 -11.91 -5.10
C ASN A 82 -0.79 -12.21 -4.35
N SER A 83 -0.07 -11.20 -3.89
CA SER A 83 1.18 -11.40 -3.15
C SER A 83 1.01 -11.29 -1.64
N LEU A 84 -0.17 -10.93 -1.15
CA LEU A 84 -0.35 -10.56 0.26
C LEU A 84 -0.27 -11.74 1.21
N ARG A 85 -0.75 -12.92 0.80
CA ARG A 85 -0.74 -14.10 1.69
C ARG A 85 0.65 -14.47 2.19
N THR A 86 1.65 -14.34 1.33
CA THR A 86 3.03 -14.68 1.68
C THR A 86 3.79 -13.50 2.25
N TRP A 87 3.37 -12.29 1.91
CA TRP A 87 4.11 -11.09 2.29
C TRP A 87 3.68 -10.48 3.64
N LEU A 88 2.40 -10.59 3.99
CA LEU A 88 1.85 -9.96 5.19
C LEU A 88 2.31 -10.52 6.53
N PRO A 89 2.51 -11.84 6.71
CA PRO A 89 2.79 -12.39 8.04
C PRO A 89 3.97 -11.69 8.73
N GLY A 90 3.75 -11.30 9.99
CA GLY A 90 4.77 -10.62 10.79
C GLY A 90 4.87 -9.12 10.58
N ARG A 91 4.08 -8.56 9.68
CA ARG A 91 4.12 -7.12 9.41
C ARG A 91 3.03 -6.37 10.16
N ARG A 92 3.28 -5.09 10.40
CA ARG A 92 2.33 -4.18 11.04
C ARG A 92 2.30 -2.87 10.29
N PHE A 93 1.13 -2.29 10.15
CA PHE A 93 0.96 -1.06 9.41
C PHE A 93 0.21 -0.02 10.23
N LYS A 94 0.60 1.24 10.04
CA LYS A 94 -0.11 2.37 10.63
C LYS A 94 -1.46 2.56 9.94
N LYS A 95 -1.48 2.37 8.60
CA LYS A 95 -2.67 2.55 7.79
C LYS A 95 -2.61 1.64 6.58
N ILE A 96 -3.78 1.16 6.16
CA ILE A 96 -3.90 0.32 4.96
C ILE A 96 -4.96 0.93 4.05
N TYR A 97 -4.57 1.20 2.81
CA TYR A 97 -5.44 1.74 1.78
C TYR A 97 -5.65 0.70 0.69
N PHE A 98 -6.69 0.88 -0.09
CA PHE A 98 -6.99 -0.02 -1.20
C PHE A 98 -7.20 0.76 -2.49
N ARG A 99 -6.65 0.25 -3.58
CA ARG A 99 -6.83 0.81 -4.93
C ARG A 99 -7.35 -0.29 -5.84
N GLU A 100 -8.57 -0.15 -6.33
CA GLU A 100 -9.30 -1.24 -6.99
C GLU A 100 -9.05 -1.32 -8.50
N ASP A 101 -8.73 -0.26 -9.18
CA ASP A 101 -8.57 -0.24 -10.64
C ASP A 101 -7.26 -0.80 -11.19
#